data_3dd3d517f64a53c2759af1bdc178cd6f
#
_entry.id   3dd3d517f64a53c2759af1bdc178cd6f
#
_cell.length_a   1.000
_cell.length_b   1.000
_cell.length_c   1.000
_cell.angle_alpha   90.00
_cell.angle_beta   90.00
_cell.angle_gamma   90.00
#
_symmetry.space_group_name_H-M   'P 1'
#
loop_
_entity.id
_entity.type
_entity.pdbx_description
1 polymer ?
#
loop_
_entity_poly.entity_id
_entity_poly.type
_entity_poly.pdbx_seq_one_letter_code
_entity_poly.pdbx_strand_id
1 'polypeptide(L)'
;MPTCEFTQSLSNLCSSIANFTTWEATKNLANSAFTTALIASFAGAFAGAVAAQRIVERGKHREELLREIRNTNAAIAIAFGICNSLLALKKQYVKDLKTRFDAHKAAALEFKQKRKNGEIQGDEQFVFQADLQTLQTLPLPTDTLRAVVFERLSLVGRPLNLVMTLAQTAQSLDDSVNKRNTLIETYKTEFAIDDRNFPLLYFGFPYRDGHANLDYPGTVEAISNQTNDGIFFSNLLCNDLHEHGQHLADEFKKKFKKEAPRVEKVDFGPAAELMPDEKDYTDWTWAFVKKV
;
A
#
# COMPACT_ATOMS: atom_id res chain seq x y z
N MET A 1 35.27 -37.53 -63.36
CA MET A 1 36.21 -38.07 -62.37
C MET A 1 37.20 -37.01 -61.98
N PRO A 2 36.99 -36.37 -60.82
CA PRO A 2 38.15 -35.94 -60.01
C PRO A 2 37.77 -35.99 -58.50
N THR A 3 37.74 -37.18 -57.89
CA THR A 3 37.45 -37.34 -56.44
C THR A 3 38.65 -37.94 -55.67
N CYS A 4 39.76 -38.17 -56.32
CA CYS A 4 40.89 -38.84 -55.72
C CYS A 4 41.99 -37.86 -55.17
N GLU A 5 42.05 -36.61 -55.61
CA GLU A 5 43.09 -35.67 -55.18
C GLU A 5 42.71 -34.98 -53.85
N PHE A 6 41.41 -34.82 -53.57
CA PHE A 6 40.99 -34.08 -52.34
C PHE A 6 41.16 -34.91 -51.05
N THR A 7 41.01 -36.24 -51.14
CA THR A 7 41.21 -37.16 -50.01
C THR A 7 42.68 -37.30 -49.65
N GLN A 8 43.58 -37.21 -50.63
CA GLN A 8 45.01 -37.32 -50.40
C GLN A 8 45.59 -36.05 -49.77
N SER A 9 45.03 -34.88 -50.10
CA SER A 9 45.40 -33.59 -49.48
C SER A 9 44.96 -33.49 -48.01
N LEU A 10 43.79 -34.01 -47.66
CA LEU A 10 43.30 -34.05 -46.28
C LEU A 10 44.07 -35.06 -45.41
N SER A 11 44.48 -36.20 -45.95
CA SER A 11 45.30 -37.17 -45.21
C SER A 11 46.72 -36.64 -44.93
N ASN A 12 47.28 -35.86 -45.86
CA ASN A 12 48.57 -35.22 -45.66
C ASN A 12 48.52 -34.03 -44.67
N LEU A 13 47.38 -33.33 -44.57
CA LEU A 13 47.17 -32.31 -43.56
C LEU A 13 46.98 -32.93 -42.15
N CYS A 14 46.22 -34.02 -42.06
CA CYS A 14 46.06 -34.72 -40.81
C CYS A 14 47.35 -35.37 -40.30
N SER A 15 48.19 -35.93 -41.19
CA SER A 15 49.49 -36.50 -40.83
C SER A 15 50.52 -35.44 -40.44
N SER A 16 50.44 -34.25 -41.04
CA SER A 16 51.28 -33.12 -40.65
C SER A 16 50.91 -32.55 -39.28
N ILE A 17 49.62 -32.58 -38.93
CA ILE A 17 49.13 -32.15 -37.61
C ILE A 17 49.45 -33.19 -36.54
N ALA A 18 49.37 -34.49 -36.87
CA ALA A 18 49.70 -35.58 -35.95
C ALA A 18 51.20 -35.64 -35.60
N ASN A 19 52.06 -35.23 -36.50
CA ASN A 19 53.50 -35.19 -36.22
C ASN A 19 53.95 -33.95 -35.41
N PHE A 20 53.05 -32.98 -35.13
CA PHE A 20 53.36 -31.81 -34.29
C PHE A 20 53.13 -32.04 -32.80
N THR A 21 52.65 -33.24 -32.43
CA THR A 21 52.43 -33.62 -31.03
C THR A 21 53.47 -34.53 -30.47
N THR A 22 54.74 -34.24 -30.67
CA THR A 22 55.76 -34.82 -29.79
C THR A 22 55.70 -34.04 -28.47
N TRP A 23 55.61 -34.76 -27.35
CA TRP A 23 55.58 -34.20 -25.97
C TRP A 23 56.68 -33.15 -25.73
N GLU A 24 57.79 -33.26 -26.39
CA GLU A 24 58.88 -32.30 -26.37
C GLU A 24 58.58 -30.98 -27.11
N ALA A 25 57.89 -31.04 -28.22
CA ALA A 25 57.47 -29.82 -28.96
C ALA A 25 56.40 -29.06 -28.18
N THR A 26 55.46 -29.74 -27.53
CA THR A 26 54.47 -29.10 -26.63
C THR A 26 55.10 -28.55 -25.36
N LYS A 27 56.13 -29.19 -24.79
CA LYS A 27 56.90 -28.61 -23.69
C LYS A 27 57.68 -27.37 -24.09
N ASN A 28 58.32 -27.42 -25.22
CA ASN A 28 59.09 -26.26 -25.72
C ASN A 28 58.17 -25.10 -26.11
N LEU A 29 56.98 -25.35 -26.65
CA LEU A 29 55.97 -24.33 -26.91
C LEU A 29 55.40 -23.76 -25.59
N ALA A 30 55.11 -24.60 -24.61
CA ALA A 30 54.61 -24.18 -23.30
C ALA A 30 55.65 -23.37 -22.49
N ASN A 31 56.92 -23.67 -22.67
CA ASN A 31 58.04 -22.94 -22.01
C ASN A 31 58.62 -21.79 -22.86
N SER A 32 58.05 -21.54 -24.04
CA SER A 32 58.51 -20.39 -24.83
C SER A 32 58.11 -19.07 -24.16
N ALA A 33 59.01 -18.08 -24.15
CA ALA A 33 58.73 -16.73 -23.63
C ALA A 33 57.46 -16.15 -24.26
N PHE A 34 57.17 -16.47 -25.52
CA PHE A 34 55.98 -16.03 -26.23
C PHE A 34 54.68 -16.63 -25.65
N THR A 35 54.65 -17.95 -25.37
CA THR A 35 53.48 -18.61 -24.81
C THR A 35 53.20 -18.13 -23.38
N THR A 36 54.26 -17.95 -22.59
CA THR A 36 54.16 -17.41 -21.24
C THR A 36 53.65 -15.96 -21.28
N ALA A 37 54.12 -15.12 -22.20
CA ALA A 37 53.66 -13.76 -22.39
C ALA A 37 52.21 -13.70 -22.88
N LEU A 38 51.80 -14.62 -23.79
CA LEU A 38 50.43 -14.71 -24.28
C LEU A 38 49.47 -15.11 -23.18
N ILE A 39 49.78 -16.17 -22.40
CA ILE A 39 48.97 -16.61 -21.27
C ILE A 39 48.86 -15.53 -20.19
N ALA A 40 49.99 -14.87 -19.87
CA ALA A 40 50.00 -13.74 -18.92
C ALA A 40 49.14 -12.55 -19.40
N SER A 41 49.19 -12.25 -20.71
CA SER A 41 48.37 -11.20 -21.31
C SER A 41 46.86 -11.53 -21.26
N PHE A 42 46.50 -12.76 -21.63
CA PHE A 42 45.09 -13.22 -21.50
C PHE A 42 44.62 -13.25 -20.06
N ALA A 43 45.43 -13.78 -19.15
CA ALA A 43 45.08 -13.81 -17.72
C ALA A 43 44.93 -12.38 -17.16
N GLY A 44 45.79 -11.46 -17.53
CA GLY A 44 45.67 -10.04 -17.14
C GLY A 44 44.45 -9.35 -17.71
N ALA A 45 44.19 -9.56 -19.02
CA ALA A 45 42.98 -9.00 -19.67
C ALA A 45 41.68 -9.55 -19.07
N PHE A 46 41.63 -10.87 -18.83
CA PHE A 46 40.46 -11.50 -18.18
C PHE A 46 40.27 -11.01 -16.75
N ALA A 47 41.34 -10.98 -15.94
CA ALA A 47 41.26 -10.46 -14.57
C ALA A 47 40.83 -8.99 -14.54
N GLY A 48 41.35 -8.17 -15.47
CA GLY A 48 40.94 -6.77 -15.63
C GLY A 48 39.44 -6.63 -16.00
N ALA A 49 38.98 -7.43 -16.96
CA ALA A 49 37.58 -7.42 -17.38
C ALA A 49 36.63 -7.82 -16.22
N VAL A 50 36.96 -8.88 -15.48
CA VAL A 50 36.17 -9.34 -14.29
C VAL A 50 36.19 -8.28 -13.20
N ALA A 51 37.34 -7.64 -12.94
CA ALA A 51 37.42 -6.57 -11.94
C ALA A 51 36.57 -5.34 -12.35
N ALA A 52 36.64 -4.93 -13.62
CA ALA A 52 35.82 -3.84 -14.15
C ALA A 52 34.32 -4.15 -14.06
N GLN A 53 33.91 -5.36 -14.45
CA GLN A 53 32.53 -5.79 -14.34
C GLN A 53 32.01 -5.75 -12.89
N ARG A 54 32.79 -6.25 -11.92
CA ARG A 54 32.43 -6.20 -10.48
C ARG A 54 32.28 -4.76 -9.97
N ILE A 55 33.10 -3.85 -10.42
CA ILE A 55 33.01 -2.41 -10.06
C ILE A 55 31.68 -1.83 -10.59
N VAL A 56 31.36 -2.10 -11.86
CA VAL A 56 30.11 -1.63 -12.48
C VAL A 56 28.88 -2.23 -11.78
N GLU A 57 28.88 -3.54 -11.54
CA GLU A 57 27.77 -4.22 -10.84
C GLU A 57 27.59 -3.67 -9.42
N ARG A 58 28.69 -3.45 -8.70
CA ARG A 58 28.65 -2.84 -7.37
C ARG A 58 28.12 -1.40 -7.41
N GLY A 59 28.47 -0.64 -8.43
CA GLY A 59 27.96 0.70 -8.67
C GLY A 59 26.47 0.70 -8.92
N LYS A 60 25.98 -0.13 -9.84
CA LYS A 60 24.56 -0.29 -10.16
C LYS A 60 23.74 -0.68 -8.92
N HIS A 61 24.18 -1.71 -8.21
CA HIS A 61 23.48 -2.16 -7.01
C HIS A 61 23.41 -1.07 -5.91
N ARG A 62 24.49 -0.27 -5.78
CA ARG A 62 24.47 0.88 -4.87
C ARG A 62 23.41 1.90 -5.27
N GLU A 63 23.30 2.21 -6.54
CA GLU A 63 22.31 3.16 -7.07
C GLU A 63 20.88 2.63 -6.92
N GLU A 64 20.67 1.33 -7.12
CA GLU A 64 19.38 0.65 -6.92
C GLU A 64 18.90 0.78 -5.48
N LEU A 65 19.73 0.44 -4.49
CA LEU A 65 19.38 0.58 -3.07
C LEU A 65 19.10 2.04 -2.69
N LEU A 66 19.89 2.98 -3.16
CA LEU A 66 19.65 4.40 -2.90
C LEU A 66 18.34 4.90 -3.52
N ARG A 67 18.01 4.43 -4.72
CA ARG A 67 16.77 4.75 -5.39
C ARG A 67 15.58 4.16 -4.65
N GLU A 68 15.68 2.90 -4.21
CA GLU A 68 14.62 2.23 -3.48
C GLU A 68 14.36 2.88 -2.11
N ILE A 69 15.39 3.26 -1.36
CA ILE A 69 15.25 4.02 -0.10
C ILE A 69 14.52 5.36 -0.34
N ARG A 70 14.85 6.08 -1.41
CA ARG A 70 14.16 7.34 -1.75
C ARG A 70 12.70 7.12 -2.11
N ASN A 71 12.41 6.07 -2.89
CA ASN A 71 11.04 5.72 -3.26
C ASN A 71 10.23 5.26 -2.04
N THR A 72 10.86 4.56 -1.10
CA THR A 72 10.23 4.19 0.18
C THR A 72 9.85 5.42 1.00
N ASN A 73 10.74 6.41 1.11
CA ASN A 73 10.43 7.67 1.76
C ASN A 73 9.29 8.44 1.06
N ALA A 74 9.25 8.42 -0.27
CA ALA A 74 8.14 9.00 -1.02
C ALA A 74 6.81 8.29 -0.75
N ALA A 75 6.81 6.96 -0.68
CA ALA A 75 5.64 6.17 -0.33
C ALA A 75 5.16 6.45 1.11
N ILE A 76 6.10 6.56 2.08
CA ILE A 76 5.78 6.96 3.46
C ILE A 76 5.11 8.34 3.49
N ALA A 77 5.65 9.32 2.77
CA ALA A 77 5.10 10.66 2.73
C ALA A 77 3.67 10.70 2.14
N ILE A 78 3.40 9.90 1.09
CA ILE A 78 2.06 9.80 0.49
C ILE A 78 1.09 9.10 1.47
N ALA A 79 1.49 7.97 2.05
CA ALA A 79 0.67 7.23 3.01
C ALA A 79 0.35 8.08 4.26
N PHE A 80 1.33 8.82 4.77
CA PHE A 80 1.14 9.80 5.84
C PHE A 80 0.16 10.91 5.43
N GLY A 81 0.28 11.46 4.22
CA GLY A 81 -0.64 12.46 3.69
C GLY A 81 -2.08 11.98 3.66
N ILE A 82 -2.30 10.73 3.23
CA ILE A 82 -3.62 10.08 3.25
C ILE A 82 -4.14 9.95 4.69
N CYS A 83 -3.33 9.41 5.60
CA CYS A 83 -3.69 9.27 7.01
C CYS A 83 -4.07 10.61 7.63
N ASN A 84 -3.26 11.63 7.43
CA ASN A 84 -3.49 12.97 7.97
C ASN A 84 -4.78 13.61 7.43
N SER A 85 -5.08 13.41 6.15
CA SER A 85 -6.34 13.89 5.55
C SER A 85 -7.56 13.21 6.18
N LEU A 86 -7.49 11.90 6.43
CA LEU A 86 -8.56 11.13 7.08
C LEU A 86 -8.70 11.49 8.57
N LEU A 87 -7.60 11.73 9.28
CA LEU A 87 -7.61 12.23 10.66
C LEU A 87 -8.26 13.61 10.74
N ALA A 88 -7.98 14.50 9.79
CA ALA A 88 -8.62 15.81 9.70
C ALA A 88 -10.12 15.68 9.44
N LEU A 89 -10.54 14.82 8.51
CA LEU A 89 -11.96 14.53 8.24
C LEU A 89 -12.66 14.00 9.51
N LYS A 90 -12.05 13.03 10.18
CA LYS A 90 -12.58 12.47 11.43
C LYS A 90 -12.75 13.53 12.51
N LYS A 91 -11.72 14.33 12.72
CA LYS A 91 -11.71 15.39 13.76
C LYS A 91 -12.73 16.49 13.48
N GLN A 92 -12.86 16.91 12.22
CA GLN A 92 -13.68 18.06 11.86
C GLN A 92 -15.16 17.72 11.69
N TYR A 93 -15.47 16.48 11.25
CA TYR A 93 -16.83 16.14 10.83
C TYR A 93 -17.31 14.79 11.34
N VAL A 94 -16.58 13.70 11.06
CA VAL A 94 -17.13 12.35 11.19
C VAL A 94 -17.39 11.97 12.63
N LYS A 95 -16.48 12.33 13.56
CA LYS A 95 -16.63 12.05 15.00
C LYS A 95 -17.92 12.68 15.56
N ASP A 96 -18.13 13.95 15.26
CA ASP A 96 -19.30 14.67 15.75
C ASP A 96 -20.60 14.23 15.08
N LEU A 97 -20.55 13.97 13.76
CA LEU A 97 -21.69 13.43 13.02
C LEU A 97 -22.16 12.11 13.63
N LYS A 98 -21.25 11.15 13.82
CA LYS A 98 -21.58 9.83 14.37
C LYS A 98 -22.08 9.94 15.81
N THR A 99 -21.38 10.70 16.67
CA THR A 99 -21.74 10.86 18.07
C THR A 99 -23.12 11.49 18.23
N ARG A 100 -23.42 12.56 17.49
CA ARG A 100 -24.73 13.23 17.55
C ARG A 100 -25.84 12.35 16.98
N PHE A 101 -25.57 11.68 15.86
CA PHE A 101 -26.53 10.75 15.26
C PHE A 101 -26.91 9.65 16.24
N ASP A 102 -25.94 8.99 16.87
CA ASP A 102 -26.19 7.90 17.83
C ASP A 102 -26.94 8.39 19.07
N ALA A 103 -26.56 9.54 19.62
CA ALA A 103 -27.23 10.15 20.76
C ALA A 103 -28.71 10.47 20.46
N HIS A 104 -28.97 11.11 19.30
CA HIS A 104 -30.34 11.41 18.89
C HIS A 104 -31.17 10.15 18.61
N LYS A 105 -30.56 9.13 17.98
CA LYS A 105 -31.21 7.83 17.74
C LYS A 105 -31.57 7.14 19.05
N ALA A 106 -30.67 7.14 20.03
CA ALA A 106 -30.95 6.57 21.35
C ALA A 106 -32.07 7.31 22.09
N ALA A 107 -32.04 8.64 22.08
CA ALA A 107 -33.11 9.47 22.67
C ALA A 107 -34.48 9.23 22.00
N ALA A 108 -34.48 9.06 20.66
CA ALA A 108 -35.70 8.78 19.93
C ALA A 108 -36.27 7.39 20.28
N LEU A 109 -35.42 6.37 20.49
CA LEU A 109 -35.83 5.05 20.96
C LEU A 109 -36.38 5.09 22.39
N GLU A 110 -35.74 5.85 23.29
CA GLU A 110 -36.21 6.05 24.66
C GLU A 110 -37.59 6.75 24.67
N PHE A 111 -37.76 7.82 23.89
CA PHE A 111 -39.04 8.50 23.73
C PHE A 111 -40.16 7.56 23.23
N LYS A 112 -39.84 6.73 22.21
CA LYS A 112 -40.78 5.73 21.69
C LYS A 112 -41.15 4.70 22.75
N GLN A 113 -40.22 4.26 23.59
CA GLN A 113 -40.47 3.32 24.69
C GLN A 113 -41.32 3.94 25.78
N LYS A 114 -41.03 5.18 26.24
CA LYS A 114 -41.84 5.90 27.23
C LYS A 114 -43.29 6.11 26.76
N ARG A 115 -43.46 6.41 25.47
CA ARG A 115 -44.79 6.53 24.87
C ARG A 115 -45.54 5.20 24.88
N LYS A 116 -44.85 4.08 24.56
CA LYS A 116 -45.43 2.74 24.61
C LYS A 116 -45.84 2.33 26.04
N ASN A 117 -45.06 2.76 27.04
CA ASN A 117 -45.33 2.50 28.46
C ASN A 117 -46.46 3.40 29.04
N GLY A 118 -46.95 4.38 28.26
CA GLY A 118 -47.94 5.34 28.75
C GLY A 118 -47.38 6.46 29.67
N GLU A 119 -46.07 6.58 29.76
CA GLU A 119 -45.39 7.62 30.54
C GLU A 119 -45.48 9.00 29.87
N ILE A 120 -45.61 9.00 28.55
CA ILE A 120 -45.81 10.20 27.73
C ILE A 120 -47.27 10.22 27.25
N GLN A 121 -48.03 11.22 27.65
CA GLN A 121 -49.45 11.38 27.30
C GLN A 121 -49.65 12.55 26.34
N GLY A 122 -50.66 12.46 25.48
CA GLY A 122 -51.05 13.54 24.59
C GLY A 122 -50.22 13.62 23.29
N ASP A 123 -50.19 14.82 22.72
CA ASP A 123 -49.57 15.11 21.42
C ASP A 123 -48.07 15.53 21.52
N GLU A 124 -47.37 15.15 22.63
CA GLU A 124 -45.97 15.42 22.73
C GLU A 124 -45.18 14.84 21.54
N GLN A 125 -44.33 15.65 20.95
CA GLN A 125 -43.51 15.27 19.80
C GLN A 125 -42.05 15.17 20.19
N PHE A 126 -41.38 14.17 19.63
CA PHE A 126 -39.92 14.08 19.74
C PHE A 126 -39.27 15.16 18.84
N VAL A 127 -38.56 16.08 19.45
CA VAL A 127 -37.86 17.15 18.75
C VAL A 127 -36.38 16.83 18.73
N PHE A 128 -35.76 16.83 17.56
CA PHE A 128 -34.32 16.66 17.39
C PHE A 128 -33.81 17.56 16.25
N GLN A 129 -32.53 17.83 16.26
CA GLN A 129 -31.88 18.59 15.22
C GLN A 129 -31.15 17.63 14.26
N ALA A 130 -31.71 17.40 13.08
CA ALA A 130 -31.06 16.62 12.06
C ALA A 130 -29.79 17.31 11.51
N ASP A 131 -28.75 16.56 11.31
CA ASP A 131 -27.55 17.04 10.61
C ASP A 131 -27.73 16.85 9.11
N LEU A 132 -28.13 17.94 8.43
CA LEU A 132 -28.33 17.99 6.98
C LEU A 132 -27.21 18.74 6.27
N GLN A 133 -26.03 18.84 6.89
CA GLN A 133 -24.85 19.42 6.26
C GLN A 133 -24.21 18.38 5.33
N THR A 134 -23.95 18.76 4.08
CA THR A 134 -23.21 17.94 3.12
C THR A 134 -21.72 17.89 3.47
N LEU A 135 -21.07 16.77 3.16
CA LEU A 135 -19.65 16.58 3.32
C LEU A 135 -18.95 16.69 1.96
N GLN A 136 -17.71 17.19 1.96
CA GLN A 136 -16.88 17.16 0.77
C GLN A 136 -16.17 15.82 0.66
N THR A 137 -16.05 15.28 -0.55
CA THR A 137 -15.18 14.14 -0.85
C THR A 137 -13.72 14.54 -0.74
N LEU A 138 -12.87 13.61 -0.32
CA LEU A 138 -11.44 13.84 -0.18
C LEU A 138 -10.68 13.24 -1.38
N PRO A 139 -9.97 14.04 -2.17
CA PRO A 139 -9.11 13.53 -3.24
C PRO A 139 -7.84 12.88 -2.64
N LEU A 140 -7.96 11.62 -2.21
CA LEU A 140 -6.85 10.86 -1.64
C LEU A 140 -5.94 10.32 -2.76
N PRO A 141 -4.59 10.53 -2.70
CA PRO A 141 -3.65 10.14 -3.75
C PRO A 141 -3.33 8.64 -3.76
N THR A 142 -4.35 7.77 -3.69
CA THR A 142 -4.19 6.31 -3.61
C THR A 142 -3.59 5.71 -4.88
N ASP A 143 -3.90 6.24 -6.07
CA ASP A 143 -3.31 5.79 -7.33
C ASP A 143 -1.81 6.11 -7.41
N THR A 144 -1.41 7.30 -6.93
CA THR A 144 0.01 7.66 -6.86
C THR A 144 0.75 6.74 -5.89
N LEU A 145 0.17 6.44 -4.73
CA LEU A 145 0.72 5.50 -3.76
C LEU A 145 0.88 4.11 -4.38
N ARG A 146 -0.16 3.63 -5.07
CA ARG A 146 -0.15 2.34 -5.76
C ARG A 146 0.97 2.26 -6.79
N ALA A 147 1.11 3.27 -7.66
CA ALA A 147 2.16 3.32 -8.67
C ALA A 147 3.56 3.28 -8.04
N VAL A 148 3.81 4.05 -6.97
CA VAL A 148 5.10 4.04 -6.29
C VAL A 148 5.39 2.69 -5.65
N VAL A 149 4.43 2.10 -4.94
CA VAL A 149 4.63 0.85 -4.20
C VAL A 149 4.79 -0.35 -5.12
N PHE A 150 3.95 -0.49 -6.17
CA PHE A 150 3.99 -1.66 -7.05
C PHE A 150 5.07 -1.60 -8.13
N GLU A 151 5.45 -0.39 -8.59
CA GLU A 151 6.37 -0.26 -9.71
C GLU A 151 7.81 0.05 -9.29
N ARG A 152 8.02 0.57 -8.06
CA ARG A 152 9.31 1.12 -7.65
C ARG A 152 9.89 0.53 -6.37
N LEU A 153 9.15 -0.34 -5.68
CA LEU A 153 9.60 -0.98 -4.44
C LEU A 153 9.57 -2.50 -4.58
N SER A 154 10.54 -3.17 -3.96
CA SER A 154 10.63 -4.63 -3.93
C SER A 154 9.87 -5.23 -2.74
N LEU A 155 8.64 -4.73 -2.50
CA LEU A 155 7.79 -5.16 -1.40
C LEU A 155 7.02 -6.44 -1.75
N VAL A 156 6.72 -7.24 -0.71
CA VAL A 156 5.91 -8.45 -0.82
C VAL A 156 4.95 -8.57 0.37
N GLY A 157 3.82 -9.26 0.16
CA GLY A 157 2.92 -9.62 1.25
C GLY A 157 2.06 -8.44 1.76
N ARG A 158 2.10 -8.20 3.08
CA ARG A 158 1.19 -7.26 3.76
C ARG A 158 1.19 -5.84 3.20
N PRO A 159 2.32 -5.20 2.91
CA PRO A 159 2.31 -3.82 2.39
C PRO A 159 1.57 -3.67 1.06
N LEU A 160 1.66 -4.65 0.15
CA LEU A 160 0.92 -4.62 -1.13
C LEU A 160 -0.59 -4.72 -0.91
N ASN A 161 -1.02 -5.60 0.01
CA ASN A 161 -2.43 -5.73 0.37
C ASN A 161 -2.96 -4.46 1.06
N LEU A 162 -2.15 -3.82 1.93
CA LEU A 162 -2.51 -2.56 2.56
C LEU A 162 -2.80 -1.46 1.53
N VAL A 163 -1.97 -1.33 0.50
CA VAL A 163 -2.20 -0.35 -0.57
C VAL A 163 -3.51 -0.62 -1.32
N MET A 164 -3.80 -1.88 -1.64
CA MET A 164 -5.04 -2.26 -2.32
C MET A 164 -6.27 -2.02 -1.44
N THR A 165 -6.21 -2.45 -0.17
CA THR A 165 -7.29 -2.23 0.80
C THR A 165 -7.54 -0.74 1.03
N LEU A 166 -6.49 0.06 1.17
CA LEU A 166 -6.59 1.50 1.34
C LEU A 166 -7.23 2.19 0.13
N ALA A 167 -6.87 1.79 -1.10
CA ALA A 167 -7.49 2.31 -2.31
C ALA A 167 -8.99 1.98 -2.38
N GLN A 168 -9.37 0.75 -2.03
CA GLN A 168 -10.77 0.34 -1.97
C GLN A 168 -11.55 1.08 -0.88
N THR A 169 -10.95 1.23 0.31
CA THR A 169 -11.56 1.98 1.42
C THR A 169 -11.80 3.44 1.04
N ALA A 170 -10.84 4.08 0.37
CA ALA A 170 -10.99 5.46 -0.11
C ALA A 170 -12.14 5.61 -1.11
N GLN A 171 -12.24 4.71 -2.07
CA GLN A 171 -13.34 4.70 -3.03
C GLN A 171 -14.70 4.49 -2.34
N SER A 172 -14.79 3.53 -1.42
CA SER A 172 -16.01 3.24 -0.67
C SER A 172 -16.43 4.43 0.21
N LEU A 173 -15.46 5.16 0.79
CA LEU A 173 -15.72 6.38 1.56
C LEU A 173 -16.32 7.47 0.67
N ASP A 174 -15.77 7.71 -0.50
CA ASP A 174 -16.29 8.69 -1.46
C ASP A 174 -17.71 8.32 -1.90
N ASP A 175 -17.99 7.05 -2.20
CA ASP A 175 -19.32 6.58 -2.58
C ASP A 175 -20.32 6.78 -1.43
N SER A 176 -19.94 6.51 -0.18
CA SER A 176 -20.77 6.70 1.00
C SER A 176 -21.08 8.18 1.28
N VAL A 177 -20.08 9.05 1.12
CA VAL A 177 -20.24 10.51 1.23
C VAL A 177 -21.19 11.02 0.15
N ASN A 178 -21.00 10.62 -1.10
CA ASN A 178 -21.87 11.02 -2.21
C ASN A 178 -23.31 10.54 -2.01
N LYS A 179 -23.50 9.28 -1.60
CA LYS A 179 -24.82 8.74 -1.28
C LYS A 179 -25.51 9.52 -0.16
N ARG A 180 -24.77 9.83 0.94
CA ARG A 180 -25.31 10.64 2.03
C ARG A 180 -25.69 12.04 1.56
N ASN A 181 -24.86 12.69 0.77
CA ASN A 181 -25.15 14.03 0.25
C ASN A 181 -26.40 14.03 -0.62
N THR A 182 -26.58 13.04 -1.48
CA THR A 182 -27.80 12.88 -2.29
C THR A 182 -29.04 12.70 -1.42
N LEU A 183 -28.97 11.86 -0.37
CA LEU A 183 -30.08 11.70 0.58
C LEU A 183 -30.41 13.00 1.31
N ILE A 184 -29.41 13.80 1.70
CA ILE A 184 -29.62 15.10 2.34
C ILE A 184 -30.36 16.06 1.41
N GLU A 185 -29.98 16.15 0.14
CA GLU A 185 -30.67 17.01 -0.82
C GLU A 185 -32.13 16.54 -1.05
N THR A 186 -32.35 15.23 -1.13
CA THR A 186 -33.70 14.65 -1.17
C THR A 186 -34.48 15.04 0.08
N TYR A 187 -33.90 14.94 1.26
CA TYR A 187 -34.58 15.28 2.52
C TYR A 187 -34.94 16.76 2.61
N LYS A 188 -34.08 17.66 2.14
CA LYS A 188 -34.36 19.10 2.10
C LYS A 188 -35.48 19.47 1.15
N THR A 189 -35.68 18.70 0.07
CA THR A 189 -36.65 19.02 -0.98
C THR A 189 -38.00 18.35 -0.75
N GLU A 190 -38.02 17.13 -0.20
CA GLU A 190 -39.24 16.29 -0.12
C GLU A 190 -39.94 16.33 1.24
N PHE A 191 -39.24 16.73 2.31
CA PHE A 191 -39.77 16.72 3.65
C PHE A 191 -39.96 18.14 4.19
N ALA A 192 -41.20 18.44 4.67
CA ALA A 192 -41.44 19.62 5.47
C ALA A 192 -40.75 19.47 6.84
N ILE A 193 -40.41 20.60 7.48
CA ILE A 193 -39.68 20.66 8.76
C ILE A 193 -40.38 19.86 9.88
N ASP A 194 -41.71 19.69 9.79
CA ASP A 194 -42.57 19.03 10.75
C ASP A 194 -43.11 17.67 10.27
N ASP A 195 -42.55 17.08 9.20
CA ASP A 195 -42.99 15.76 8.71
C ASP A 195 -42.75 14.67 9.76
N ARG A 196 -43.85 14.06 10.22
CA ARG A 196 -43.84 12.98 11.23
C ARG A 196 -43.11 11.71 10.77
N ASN A 197 -42.93 11.52 9.47
CA ASN A 197 -42.24 10.35 8.89
C ASN A 197 -40.72 10.58 8.78
N PHE A 198 -40.28 11.82 8.80
CA PHE A 198 -38.83 12.13 8.66
C PHE A 198 -37.96 11.44 9.71
N PRO A 199 -38.30 11.36 11.01
CA PRO A 199 -37.53 10.60 11.99
C PRO A 199 -37.41 9.10 11.67
N LEU A 200 -38.43 8.50 11.01
CA LEU A 200 -38.39 7.09 10.62
C LEU A 200 -37.31 6.86 9.56
N LEU A 201 -37.22 7.74 8.56
CA LEU A 201 -36.20 7.71 7.51
C LEU A 201 -34.81 8.04 8.05
N TYR A 202 -34.71 9.13 8.83
CA TYR A 202 -33.43 9.61 9.34
C TYR A 202 -32.73 8.62 10.26
N PHE A 203 -33.49 7.96 11.17
CA PHE A 203 -32.96 6.98 12.11
C PHE A 203 -33.07 5.53 11.64
N GLY A 204 -33.78 5.27 10.54
CA GLY A 204 -34.04 3.91 10.06
C GLY A 204 -35.00 3.13 10.96
N PHE A 205 -36.01 3.79 11.51
CA PHE A 205 -37.00 3.09 12.29
C PHE A 205 -38.04 2.41 11.39
N PRO A 206 -38.62 1.26 11.84
CA PRO A 206 -39.61 0.56 11.05
C PRO A 206 -40.91 1.36 10.96
N TYR A 207 -41.51 1.35 9.77
CA TYR A 207 -42.86 1.81 9.49
C TYR A 207 -43.89 0.86 10.12
N ARG A 208 -45.20 1.17 9.93
CA ARG A 208 -46.28 0.35 10.44
C ARG A 208 -46.34 -1.07 9.88
N ASP A 209 -45.86 -1.25 8.65
CA ASP A 209 -45.76 -2.54 7.96
C ASP A 209 -44.51 -3.34 8.34
N GLY A 210 -43.66 -2.81 9.23
CA GLY A 210 -42.43 -3.43 9.69
C GLY A 210 -41.21 -3.19 8.79
N HIS A 211 -41.36 -2.61 7.61
CA HIS A 211 -40.22 -2.24 6.76
C HIS A 211 -39.47 -1.03 7.32
N ALA A 212 -38.17 -1.01 7.20
CA ALA A 212 -37.31 0.11 7.59
C ALA A 212 -36.41 0.55 6.44
N ASN A 213 -36.29 1.86 6.22
CA ASN A 213 -35.29 2.40 5.31
C ASN A 213 -34.01 2.63 6.09
N LEU A 214 -32.95 1.91 5.75
CA LEU A 214 -31.63 1.98 6.39
C LEU A 214 -30.61 2.79 5.56
N ASP A 215 -31.04 3.47 4.51
CA ASP A 215 -30.11 4.19 3.63
C ASP A 215 -29.29 5.26 4.38
N TYR A 216 -29.96 6.20 5.05
CA TYR A 216 -29.26 7.27 5.74
C TYR A 216 -28.43 6.77 6.94
N PRO A 217 -28.97 6.01 7.90
CA PRO A 217 -28.17 5.45 8.99
C PRO A 217 -27.02 4.59 8.49
N GLY A 218 -27.23 3.82 7.41
CA GLY A 218 -26.18 3.04 6.78
C GLY A 218 -25.04 3.88 6.23
N THR A 219 -25.33 5.05 5.63
CA THR A 219 -24.27 5.96 5.17
C THR A 219 -23.47 6.58 6.32
N VAL A 220 -24.12 6.96 7.43
CA VAL A 220 -23.43 7.50 8.62
C VAL A 220 -22.49 6.46 9.22
N GLU A 221 -22.94 5.22 9.33
CA GLU A 221 -22.13 4.09 9.82
C GLU A 221 -20.94 3.81 8.87
N ALA A 222 -21.22 3.71 7.57
CA ALA A 222 -20.22 3.42 6.56
C ALA A 222 -19.13 4.50 6.53
N ILE A 223 -19.48 5.79 6.55
CA ILE A 223 -18.51 6.89 6.57
C ILE A 223 -17.64 6.81 7.83
N SER A 224 -18.20 6.51 8.99
CA SER A 224 -17.44 6.37 10.24
C SER A 224 -16.45 5.21 10.16
N ASN A 225 -16.91 4.03 9.72
CA ASN A 225 -16.09 2.82 9.64
C ASN A 225 -14.99 2.98 8.59
N GLN A 226 -15.33 3.43 7.39
CA GLN A 226 -14.36 3.61 6.29
C GLN A 226 -13.31 4.68 6.61
N THR A 227 -13.66 5.73 7.36
CA THR A 227 -12.69 6.71 7.86
C THR A 227 -11.73 6.06 8.85
N ASN A 228 -12.22 5.24 9.78
CA ASN A 228 -11.39 4.49 10.72
C ASN A 228 -10.48 3.49 10.00
N ASP A 229 -11.03 2.74 9.05
CA ASP A 229 -10.29 1.77 8.23
C ASP A 229 -9.15 2.45 7.46
N GLY A 230 -9.44 3.57 6.82
CA GLY A 230 -8.44 4.33 6.09
C GLY A 230 -7.32 4.86 6.99
N ILE A 231 -7.63 5.34 8.20
CA ILE A 231 -6.64 5.76 9.20
C ILE A 231 -5.79 4.57 9.63
N PHE A 232 -6.42 3.44 9.97
CA PHE A 232 -5.72 2.24 10.43
C PHE A 232 -4.77 1.72 9.34
N PHE A 233 -5.27 1.47 8.12
CA PHE A 233 -4.47 0.89 7.04
C PHE A 233 -3.34 1.81 6.58
N SER A 234 -3.56 3.13 6.53
CA SER A 234 -2.49 4.07 6.17
C SER A 234 -1.42 4.18 7.25
N ASN A 235 -1.77 4.13 8.54
CA ASN A 235 -0.83 4.08 9.65
C ASN A 235 0.01 2.79 9.61
N LEU A 236 -0.63 1.64 9.47
CA LEU A 236 0.04 0.35 9.39
C LEU A 236 0.99 0.29 8.19
N LEU A 237 0.57 0.85 7.04
CA LEU A 237 1.42 0.96 5.85
C LEU A 237 2.65 1.84 6.09
N CYS A 238 2.52 2.98 6.79
CA CYS A 238 3.66 3.80 7.16
C CYS A 238 4.69 3.02 7.98
N ASN A 239 4.24 2.20 8.92
CA ASN A 239 5.12 1.37 9.74
C ASN A 239 5.82 0.30 8.91
N ASP A 240 5.09 -0.42 8.05
CA ASP A 240 5.66 -1.46 7.17
C ASP A 240 6.69 -0.89 6.19
N LEU A 241 6.40 0.27 5.62
CA LEU A 241 7.33 0.97 4.72
C LEU A 241 8.58 1.46 5.48
N HIS A 242 8.41 1.94 6.71
CA HIS A 242 9.54 2.32 7.55
C HIS A 242 10.46 1.13 7.83
N GLU A 243 9.91 -0.02 8.24
CA GLU A 243 10.66 -1.26 8.47
C GLU A 243 11.40 -1.71 7.21
N HIS A 244 10.73 -1.70 6.06
CA HIS A 244 11.36 -2.02 4.78
C HIS A 244 12.52 -1.07 4.48
N GLY A 245 12.31 0.23 4.62
CA GLY A 245 13.36 1.23 4.41
C GLY A 245 14.56 1.05 5.34
N GLN A 246 14.34 0.71 6.62
CA GLN A 246 15.41 0.41 7.57
C GLN A 246 16.21 -0.81 7.13
N HIS A 247 15.53 -1.86 6.70
CA HIS A 247 16.22 -3.06 6.17
C HIS A 247 17.13 -2.73 4.98
N LEU A 248 16.65 -1.91 4.02
CA LEU A 248 17.45 -1.44 2.89
C LEU A 248 18.65 -0.59 3.34
N ALA A 249 18.44 0.29 4.32
CA ALA A 249 19.51 1.13 4.88
C ALA A 249 20.60 0.30 5.56
N ASP A 250 20.21 -0.73 6.29
CA ASP A 250 21.14 -1.66 6.95
C ASP A 250 21.91 -2.50 5.93
N GLU A 251 21.25 -2.98 4.87
CA GLU A 251 21.92 -3.66 3.76
C GLU A 251 22.95 -2.74 3.10
N PHE A 252 22.57 -1.50 2.83
CA PHE A 252 23.47 -0.51 2.25
C PHE A 252 24.72 -0.28 3.12
N LYS A 253 24.54 -0.06 4.44
CA LYS A 253 25.66 0.10 5.39
C LYS A 253 26.58 -1.11 5.43
N LYS A 254 25.98 -2.32 5.51
CA LYS A 254 26.73 -3.58 5.55
C LYS A 254 27.58 -3.77 4.30
N LYS A 255 27.02 -3.47 3.11
CA LYS A 255 27.64 -3.76 1.81
C LYS A 255 28.64 -2.71 1.37
N PHE A 256 28.37 -1.44 1.62
CA PHE A 256 29.19 -0.34 1.13
C PHE A 256 30.04 0.35 2.19
N LYS A 257 29.85 0.01 3.49
CA LYS A 257 30.57 0.64 4.62
C LYS A 257 30.44 2.16 4.63
N LYS A 258 29.28 2.68 4.21
CA LYS A 258 28.93 4.10 4.14
C LYS A 258 27.59 4.32 4.82
N GLU A 259 27.34 5.55 5.28
CA GLU A 259 26.04 5.91 5.79
C GLU A 259 24.98 5.85 4.68
N ALA A 260 23.85 5.25 5.01
CA ALA A 260 22.67 5.23 4.16
C ALA A 260 21.88 6.55 4.28
N PRO A 261 21.06 6.91 3.29
CA PRO A 261 20.08 7.97 3.47
C PRO A 261 19.14 7.66 4.66
N ARG A 262 18.71 8.70 5.35
CA ARG A 262 17.74 8.57 6.43
C ARG A 262 16.42 8.02 5.90
N VAL A 263 15.85 7.08 6.64
CA VAL A 263 14.49 6.57 6.42
C VAL A 263 13.54 7.36 7.32
N GLU A 264 12.49 7.90 6.72
CA GLU A 264 11.48 8.67 7.45
C GLU A 264 10.70 7.76 8.40
N LYS A 265 10.39 8.30 9.59
CA LYS A 265 9.52 7.66 10.59
C LYS A 265 8.40 8.63 10.93
N VAL A 266 7.18 8.17 10.82
CA VAL A 266 6.01 8.96 11.19
C VAL A 266 5.68 8.70 12.66
N ASP A 267 5.32 9.76 13.38
CA ASP A 267 4.82 9.69 14.75
C ASP A 267 3.35 10.16 14.77
N PHE A 268 2.45 9.26 15.09
CA PHE A 268 1.01 9.55 15.24
C PHE A 268 0.60 9.80 16.68
N GLY A 269 1.53 9.86 17.63
CA GLY A 269 1.25 10.13 19.06
C GLY A 269 0.37 11.36 19.30
N PRO A 270 0.60 12.51 18.62
CA PRO A 270 -0.25 13.69 18.75
C PRO A 270 -1.72 13.49 18.34
N ALA A 271 -2.02 12.44 17.55
CA ALA A 271 -3.36 12.11 17.07
C ALA A 271 -3.93 10.84 17.73
N ALA A 272 -3.32 10.34 18.80
CA ALA A 272 -3.67 9.05 19.43
C ALA A 272 -5.18 8.93 19.76
N GLU A 273 -5.83 10.01 20.20
CA GLU A 273 -7.27 10.03 20.52
C GLU A 273 -8.21 9.84 19.30
N LEU A 274 -7.67 10.02 18.10
CA LEU A 274 -8.40 9.84 16.83
C LEU A 274 -8.08 8.51 16.16
N MET A 275 -7.06 7.80 16.63
CA MET A 275 -6.72 6.49 16.10
C MET A 275 -7.82 5.48 16.43
N PRO A 276 -8.17 4.58 15.51
CA PRO A 276 -9.07 3.47 15.82
C PRO A 276 -8.39 2.44 16.74
N ASP A 277 -9.19 1.64 17.45
CA ASP A 277 -8.66 0.56 18.29
C ASP A 277 -8.10 -0.56 17.38
N GLU A 278 -6.84 -0.94 17.60
CA GLU A 278 -6.17 -2.01 16.85
C GLU A 278 -6.87 -3.37 16.99
N LYS A 279 -7.62 -3.56 18.09
CA LYS A 279 -8.37 -4.80 18.34
C LYS A 279 -9.45 -5.04 17.29
N ASP A 280 -10.03 -3.98 16.75
CA ASP A 280 -11.07 -4.08 15.71
C ASP A 280 -10.52 -4.68 14.39
N TYR A 281 -9.19 -4.72 14.23
CA TYR A 281 -8.49 -5.18 13.03
C TYR A 281 -7.70 -6.47 13.23
N THR A 282 -7.87 -7.14 14.37
CA THR A 282 -7.13 -8.35 14.72
C THR A 282 -7.27 -9.44 13.66
N ASP A 283 -8.48 -9.68 13.16
CA ASP A 283 -8.75 -10.72 12.16
C ASP A 283 -8.05 -10.43 10.83
N TRP A 284 -8.02 -9.15 10.42
CA TRP A 284 -7.33 -8.73 9.21
C TRP A 284 -5.81 -8.88 9.36
N THR A 285 -5.25 -8.43 10.47
CA THR A 285 -3.81 -8.51 10.72
C THR A 285 -3.33 -9.94 10.91
N TRP A 286 -4.16 -10.81 11.50
CA TRP A 286 -3.85 -12.23 11.73
C TRP A 286 -3.58 -13.00 10.41
N ALA A 287 -4.21 -12.62 9.31
CA ALA A 287 -3.97 -13.23 8.00
C ALA A 287 -2.51 -13.11 7.53
N PHE A 288 -1.74 -12.16 8.07
CA PHE A 288 -0.34 -11.89 7.72
C PHE A 288 0.66 -12.32 8.81
N VAL A 289 0.20 -12.85 9.94
CA VAL A 289 1.08 -13.43 10.95
C VAL A 289 1.69 -14.70 10.37
N LYS A 290 3.03 -14.76 10.30
CA LYS A 290 3.73 -15.98 9.90
C LYS A 290 3.33 -17.08 10.88
N LYS A 291 2.66 -18.14 10.39
CA LYS A 291 2.53 -19.37 11.15
C LYS A 291 3.94 -19.95 11.28
N VAL A 292 4.51 -19.85 12.46
CA VAL A 292 5.79 -20.47 12.83
C VAL A 292 5.58 -21.99 12.91
#